data_2cfa80442a1c7a9888e9dcbb929e643d
#
_entry.id   2cfa80442a1c7a9888e9dcbb929e643d
#
_cell.length_a   1.000
_cell.length_b   1.000
_cell.length_c   1.000
_cell.angle_alpha   90.00
_cell.angle_beta   90.00
_cell.angle_gamma   90.00
#
_symmetry.space_group_name_H-M   'P 1'
#
loop_
_entity.id
_entity.type
_entity.pdbx_description
1 polymer ?
#
loop_
_entity_poly.entity_id
_entity_poly.type
_entity_poly.pdbx_seq_one_letter_code
_entity_poly.pdbx_strand_id
1 'polypeptide(L)'
;MKSRPLVGQRLARFIGVLTSLILLTSLASCGGGSGAGGAALAPIVVNSLVDEASPSGDTVTLRSAIASASSGQRITFDPSLDGGTIDLTIVGEAHTVLTGEVMGFDTPNNISFLVGYFDRDYGRSALFATKNLFIDASDLASGITLNWSGVEPARVLAVDGDLTLNNVAITGGNSVFDAAADIGQHPDDDQTSTLARGAGVAVWGVARLSDCTIYDNHALGDSQDTSRDGGAYGGGVYADTVVMENCIVSGNTVAGGGAAGGGVFVVGGRDTGLSVSSIS
;
A
#
# COMPACT_ATOMS: atom_id res chain seq x y z
N MET A 1 24.94 -7.02 47.36
CA MET A 1 23.79 -7.93 47.26
C MET A 1 22.54 -7.16 47.56
N LYS A 2 21.75 -6.77 46.51
CA LYS A 2 20.42 -6.20 46.65
C LYS A 2 19.51 -6.95 45.67
N SER A 3 18.60 -7.72 46.20
CA SER A 3 17.58 -8.50 45.51
C SER A 3 16.55 -7.59 44.85
N ARG A 4 16.25 -7.84 43.56
CA ARG A 4 15.15 -7.23 42.81
C ARG A 4 13.91 -8.10 42.97
N PRO A 5 12.71 -7.52 43.14
CA PRO A 5 11.48 -8.28 43.17
C PRO A 5 10.96 -8.62 41.76
N LEU A 6 10.48 -9.84 41.62
CA LEU A 6 9.75 -10.38 40.49
C LEU A 6 8.39 -9.65 40.37
N VAL A 7 8.10 -9.06 39.22
CA VAL A 7 6.81 -8.51 38.88
C VAL A 7 5.93 -9.61 38.27
N GLY A 8 4.75 -9.79 38.89
CA GLY A 8 3.86 -10.88 38.62
C GLY A 8 3.14 -10.77 37.26
N GLN A 9 3.03 -11.92 36.64
CA GLN A 9 2.21 -12.18 35.47
C GLN A 9 0.72 -12.01 35.82
N ARG A 10 0.01 -11.18 35.06
CA ARG A 10 -1.44 -11.20 35.02
C ARG A 10 -1.90 -11.87 33.72
N LEU A 11 -2.32 -13.12 33.86
CA LEU A 11 -2.96 -13.91 32.83
C LEU A 11 -4.40 -13.47 32.72
N ALA A 12 -4.77 -12.76 31.68
CA ALA A 12 -6.17 -12.47 31.35
C ALA A 12 -6.71 -13.59 30.43
N ARG A 13 -7.58 -14.43 31.00
CA ARG A 13 -8.36 -15.43 30.24
C ARG A 13 -9.51 -14.73 29.55
N PHE A 14 -9.50 -14.69 28.22
CA PHE A 14 -10.71 -14.44 27.44
C PHE A 14 -11.28 -15.76 26.97
N ILE A 15 -12.42 -16.13 27.52
CA ILE A 15 -13.28 -17.22 27.04
C ILE A 15 -14.28 -16.58 26.10
N GLY A 16 -14.07 -16.75 24.80
CA GLY A 16 -15.03 -16.37 23.76
C GLY A 16 -15.87 -17.59 23.37
N VAL A 17 -17.16 -17.52 23.57
CA VAL A 17 -18.16 -18.54 23.24
C VAL A 17 -18.34 -18.59 21.73
N LEU A 18 -17.99 -19.72 21.11
CA LEU A 18 -18.20 -20.01 19.69
C LEU A 18 -19.61 -20.59 19.54
N THR A 19 -20.58 -19.83 19.07
CA THR A 19 -21.88 -20.34 18.64
C THR A 19 -21.81 -20.75 17.17
N SER A 20 -21.69 -22.07 16.93
CA SER A 20 -21.81 -22.68 15.60
C SER A 20 -23.28 -22.63 15.15
N LEU A 21 -23.53 -21.90 14.07
CA LEU A 21 -24.78 -22.03 13.32
C LEU A 21 -24.52 -22.88 12.09
N ILE A 22 -24.91 -24.16 12.18
CA ILE A 22 -24.90 -25.09 11.05
C ILE A 22 -26.16 -24.83 10.23
N LEU A 23 -26.01 -24.28 9.02
CA LEU A 23 -27.10 -24.22 8.05
C LEU A 23 -26.86 -25.32 6.99
N LEU A 24 -27.64 -26.40 7.11
CA LEU A 24 -27.76 -27.45 6.08
C LEU A 24 -28.54 -26.84 4.91
N THR A 25 -27.95 -26.80 3.71
CA THR A 25 -28.72 -26.66 2.48
C THR A 25 -28.28 -27.74 1.49
N SER A 26 -29.24 -28.49 1.12
CA SER A 26 -29.42 -29.55 0.16
C SER A 26 -28.55 -29.55 -1.09
N LEU A 27 -28.05 -30.77 -1.40
CA LEU A 27 -27.53 -31.18 -2.72
C LEU A 27 -28.62 -31.02 -3.80
N ALA A 28 -28.26 -30.35 -4.87
CA ALA A 28 -28.94 -30.46 -6.15
C ALA A 28 -27.90 -30.71 -7.24
N SER A 29 -27.92 -31.93 -7.73
CA SER A 29 -27.73 -32.37 -9.12
C SER A 29 -26.65 -31.76 -10.02
N CYS A 30 -25.75 -32.64 -10.45
CA CYS A 30 -24.90 -32.57 -11.64
C CYS A 30 -25.65 -32.07 -12.88
N GLY A 31 -25.11 -31.01 -13.52
CA GLY A 31 -25.42 -30.63 -14.90
C GLY A 31 -24.19 -29.97 -15.45
N GLY A 32 -23.61 -30.53 -16.51
CA GLY A 32 -22.32 -30.15 -17.08
C GLY A 32 -22.25 -28.75 -17.69
N GLY A 33 -21.06 -28.23 -17.69
CA GLY A 33 -20.47 -27.40 -18.74
C GLY A 33 -20.91 -25.96 -18.82
N SER A 34 -19.98 -25.15 -18.57
CA SER A 34 -19.60 -23.85 -19.12
C SER A 34 -19.11 -22.95 -17.98
N GLY A 35 -17.91 -22.45 -18.14
CA GLY A 35 -17.29 -21.58 -17.16
C GLY A 35 -18.22 -20.41 -16.82
N ALA A 36 -18.69 -20.37 -15.59
CA ALA A 36 -19.32 -19.20 -15.04
C ALA A 36 -18.25 -18.11 -14.92
N GLY A 37 -18.09 -17.29 -15.94
CA GLY A 37 -17.48 -15.99 -15.81
C GLY A 37 -18.29 -15.26 -14.75
N GLY A 38 -17.73 -15.08 -13.54
CA GLY A 38 -18.35 -14.29 -12.49
C GLY A 38 -18.72 -12.94 -13.10
N ALA A 39 -19.97 -12.51 -12.93
CA ALA A 39 -20.39 -11.20 -13.41
C ALA A 39 -19.45 -10.18 -12.78
N ALA A 40 -18.83 -9.35 -13.64
CA ALA A 40 -18.00 -8.24 -13.18
C ALA A 40 -18.82 -7.37 -12.22
N LEU A 41 -18.24 -7.07 -11.06
CA LEU A 41 -18.88 -6.18 -10.10
C LEU A 41 -19.11 -4.81 -10.75
N ALA A 42 -20.27 -4.22 -10.48
CA ALA A 42 -20.53 -2.85 -10.91
C ALA A 42 -19.46 -1.91 -10.33
N PRO A 43 -19.02 -0.90 -11.12
CA PRO A 43 -18.06 0.06 -10.63
C PRO A 43 -18.65 0.88 -9.48
N ILE A 44 -17.76 1.31 -8.57
CA ILE A 44 -18.08 2.31 -7.55
C ILE A 44 -17.77 3.68 -8.15
N VAL A 45 -18.77 4.58 -8.17
CA VAL A 45 -18.64 5.92 -8.75
C VAL A 45 -18.35 6.93 -7.65
N VAL A 46 -17.16 7.52 -7.66
CA VAL A 46 -16.78 8.66 -6.81
C VAL A 46 -17.49 9.91 -7.34
N ASN A 47 -18.21 10.61 -6.48
CA ASN A 47 -18.97 11.81 -6.83
C ASN A 47 -18.56 13.05 -6.01
N SER A 48 -17.45 12.99 -5.29
CA SER A 48 -16.96 14.08 -4.46
C SER A 48 -15.45 14.15 -4.45
N LEU A 49 -14.88 15.35 -4.54
CA LEU A 49 -13.45 15.62 -4.42
C LEU A 49 -12.99 15.78 -2.96
N VAL A 50 -13.89 15.71 -1.99
CA VAL A 50 -13.55 15.88 -0.57
C VAL A 50 -12.82 14.64 -0.06
N ASP A 51 -11.78 14.83 0.76
CA ASP A 51 -11.11 13.77 1.50
C ASP A 51 -11.83 13.51 2.83
N GLU A 52 -12.76 12.57 2.82
CA GLU A 52 -13.58 12.20 3.98
C GLU A 52 -13.70 10.67 4.08
N ALA A 53 -13.46 10.12 5.29
CA ALA A 53 -13.49 8.69 5.51
C ALA A 53 -14.91 8.12 5.67
N SER A 54 -15.83 8.91 6.19
CA SER A 54 -17.20 8.50 6.49
C SER A 54 -18.20 9.54 5.99
N PRO A 55 -18.34 9.68 4.65
CA PRO A 55 -19.26 10.65 4.06
C PRO A 55 -20.71 10.34 4.42
N SER A 56 -21.54 11.38 4.47
CA SER A 56 -22.96 11.24 4.76
C SER A 56 -23.80 11.25 3.47
N GLY A 57 -24.99 10.66 3.55
CA GLY A 57 -25.95 10.62 2.43
C GLY A 57 -25.41 9.82 1.25
N ASP A 58 -25.65 10.33 0.04
CA ASP A 58 -25.23 9.70 -1.22
C ASP A 58 -23.82 10.12 -1.68
N THR A 59 -23.04 10.77 -0.79
CA THR A 59 -21.68 11.19 -1.09
C THR A 59 -20.74 9.98 -1.08
N VAL A 60 -19.99 9.80 -2.17
CA VAL A 60 -18.97 8.78 -2.31
C VAL A 60 -17.64 9.47 -2.56
N THR A 61 -16.75 9.46 -1.59
CA THR A 61 -15.37 9.96 -1.71
C THR A 61 -14.44 8.86 -2.21
N LEU A 62 -13.27 9.20 -2.74
CA LEU A 62 -12.29 8.19 -3.15
C LEU A 62 -11.89 7.29 -1.98
N ARG A 63 -11.69 7.86 -0.80
CA ARG A 63 -11.34 7.12 0.42
C ARG A 63 -12.42 6.12 0.80
N SER A 64 -13.70 6.51 0.79
CA SER A 64 -14.81 5.61 1.09
C SER A 64 -15.00 4.54 0.00
N ALA A 65 -14.77 4.89 -1.27
CA ALA A 65 -14.80 3.95 -2.39
C ALA A 65 -13.70 2.88 -2.24
N ILE A 66 -12.45 3.29 -1.93
CA ILE A 66 -11.35 2.34 -1.67
C ILE A 66 -11.70 1.42 -0.50
N ALA A 67 -12.23 1.94 0.59
CA ALA A 67 -12.58 1.13 1.76
C ALA A 67 -13.65 0.07 1.42
N SER A 68 -14.67 0.43 0.64
CA SER A 68 -15.82 -0.44 0.31
C SER A 68 -15.59 -1.37 -0.89
N ALA A 69 -14.66 -1.04 -1.80
CA ALA A 69 -14.41 -1.85 -2.98
C ALA A 69 -13.97 -3.27 -2.63
N SER A 70 -14.45 -4.25 -3.40
CA SER A 70 -13.88 -5.60 -3.43
C SER A 70 -12.53 -5.60 -4.17
N SER A 71 -11.72 -6.64 -3.97
CA SER A 71 -10.43 -6.77 -4.66
C SER A 71 -10.61 -6.71 -6.18
N GLY A 72 -9.94 -5.77 -6.84
CA GLY A 72 -10.02 -5.56 -8.29
C GLY A 72 -11.33 -4.93 -8.79
N GLN A 73 -12.26 -4.54 -7.90
CA GLN A 73 -13.44 -3.80 -8.31
C GLN A 73 -13.04 -2.42 -8.84
N ARG A 74 -13.61 -2.03 -9.99
CA ARG A 74 -13.33 -0.76 -10.64
C ARG A 74 -13.94 0.40 -9.84
N ILE A 75 -13.14 1.41 -9.54
CA ILE A 75 -13.55 2.70 -8.99
C ILE A 75 -13.47 3.72 -10.11
N THR A 76 -14.57 4.39 -10.42
CA THR A 76 -14.68 5.42 -11.47
C THR A 76 -15.09 6.76 -10.86
N PHE A 77 -15.19 7.78 -11.70
CA PHE A 77 -15.52 9.12 -11.23
C PHE A 77 -16.74 9.67 -11.99
N ASP A 78 -17.55 10.45 -11.29
CA ASP A 78 -18.63 11.20 -11.91
C ASP A 78 -18.05 12.21 -12.90
N PRO A 79 -18.60 12.36 -14.12
CA PRO A 79 -18.10 13.30 -15.13
C PRO A 79 -18.00 14.75 -14.66
N SER A 80 -18.78 15.16 -13.66
CA SER A 80 -18.70 16.51 -13.08
C SER A 80 -17.38 16.79 -12.34
N LEU A 81 -16.59 15.75 -12.06
CA LEU A 81 -15.31 15.85 -11.38
C LEU A 81 -14.12 16.00 -12.35
N ASP A 82 -14.37 16.09 -13.67
CA ASP A 82 -13.31 16.15 -14.68
C ASP A 82 -12.29 17.27 -14.41
N GLY A 83 -11.00 16.91 -14.42
CA GLY A 83 -9.89 17.81 -14.09
C GLY A 83 -9.80 18.21 -12.62
N GLY A 84 -10.63 17.63 -11.75
CA GLY A 84 -10.67 17.95 -10.33
C GLY A 84 -9.44 17.45 -9.57
N THR A 85 -9.18 18.08 -8.41
CA THR A 85 -8.14 17.67 -7.48
C THR A 85 -8.76 17.21 -6.17
N ILE A 86 -8.35 16.03 -5.72
CA ILE A 86 -8.65 15.50 -4.40
C ILE A 86 -7.46 15.85 -3.51
N ASP A 87 -7.62 16.88 -2.66
CA ASP A 87 -6.63 17.26 -1.66
C ASP A 87 -6.74 16.32 -0.46
N LEU A 88 -5.81 15.38 -0.40
CA LEU A 88 -5.74 14.40 0.67
C LEU A 88 -5.09 15.03 1.90
N THR A 89 -5.79 15.01 3.03
CA THR A 89 -5.35 15.61 4.31
C THR A 89 -5.35 14.62 5.45
N ILE A 90 -6.02 13.49 5.29
CA ILE A 90 -6.14 12.45 6.31
C ILE A 90 -5.01 11.45 6.11
N VAL A 91 -4.14 11.34 7.11
CA VAL A 91 -3.13 10.29 7.18
C VAL A 91 -3.81 9.01 7.63
N GLY A 92 -3.64 7.93 6.88
CA GLY A 92 -3.96 6.60 7.34
C GLY A 92 -2.98 6.17 8.44
N GLU A 93 -3.38 5.22 9.24
CA GLU A 93 -2.47 4.61 10.23
C GLU A 93 -1.31 3.93 9.50
N ALA A 94 -0.13 3.89 10.13
CA ALA A 94 0.94 3.02 9.70
C ALA A 94 0.45 1.58 9.80
N HIS A 95 0.41 0.89 8.66
CA HIS A 95 -0.08 -0.48 8.63
C HIS A 95 1.10 -1.43 8.71
N THR A 96 1.24 -2.08 9.85
CA THR A 96 2.12 -3.24 10.02
C THR A 96 1.29 -4.50 9.81
N VAL A 97 1.67 -5.30 8.82
CA VAL A 97 1.01 -6.59 8.56
C VAL A 97 1.98 -7.71 8.87
N LEU A 98 1.59 -8.61 9.78
CA LEU A 98 2.32 -9.84 10.06
C LEU A 98 2.30 -10.73 8.80
N THR A 99 3.44 -10.88 8.12
CA THR A 99 3.50 -11.57 6.83
C THR A 99 4.01 -13.00 6.92
N GLY A 100 4.51 -13.45 8.07
CA GLY A 100 4.99 -14.82 8.24
C GLY A 100 5.86 -15.03 9.46
N GLU A 101 6.15 -16.30 9.72
CA GLU A 101 7.06 -16.73 10.76
C GLU A 101 8.43 -17.01 10.16
N VAL A 102 9.49 -16.50 10.79
CA VAL A 102 10.85 -16.88 10.46
C VAL A 102 11.27 -18.05 11.35
N MET A 103 11.55 -19.17 10.73
CA MET A 103 12.09 -20.33 11.39
C MET A 103 13.63 -20.25 11.38
N GLY A 104 14.24 -20.06 12.54
CA GLY A 104 15.67 -20.23 12.69
C GLY A 104 16.03 -21.71 12.82
N PHE A 105 17.19 -22.10 12.29
CA PHE A 105 17.73 -23.46 12.43
C PHE A 105 18.99 -23.42 13.27
N ASP A 106 18.97 -24.09 14.41
CA ASP A 106 20.20 -24.39 15.14
C ASP A 106 20.84 -25.64 14.54
N THR A 107 21.82 -25.42 13.68
CA THR A 107 22.52 -26.48 12.94
C THR A 107 23.26 -27.49 13.82
N PRO A 108 23.83 -27.14 14.99
CA PRO A 108 24.43 -28.13 15.86
C PRO A 108 23.43 -29.12 16.47
N ASN A 109 22.20 -28.67 16.72
CA ASN A 109 21.20 -29.47 17.43
C ASN A 109 20.03 -29.91 16.55
N ASN A 110 20.02 -29.48 15.28
CA ASN A 110 18.93 -29.73 14.31
C ASN A 110 17.55 -29.33 14.87
N ILE A 111 17.49 -28.24 15.62
CA ILE A 111 16.28 -27.69 16.23
C ILE A 111 15.82 -26.51 15.38
N SER A 112 14.58 -26.56 14.94
CA SER A 112 13.90 -25.41 14.35
C SER A 112 13.23 -24.62 15.47
N PHE A 113 13.47 -23.33 15.56
CA PHE A 113 12.82 -22.44 16.52
C PHE A 113 12.26 -21.22 15.80
N LEU A 114 11.16 -20.69 16.34
CA LEU A 114 10.59 -19.46 15.87
C LEU A 114 11.52 -18.31 16.24
N VAL A 115 12.03 -17.58 15.25
CA VAL A 115 12.95 -16.46 15.47
C VAL A 115 12.19 -15.14 15.53
N GLY A 116 11.05 -15.04 14.86
CA GLY A 116 10.23 -13.84 14.83
C GLY A 116 9.15 -13.88 13.77
N TYR A 117 8.41 -12.79 13.68
CA TYR A 117 7.42 -12.57 12.61
C TYR A 117 7.97 -11.51 11.67
N PHE A 118 7.79 -11.69 10.39
CA PHE A 118 8.01 -10.61 9.43
C PHE A 118 6.82 -9.66 9.48
N ASP A 119 7.06 -8.45 9.97
CA ASP A 119 6.13 -7.35 9.86
C ASP A 119 6.47 -6.56 8.60
N ARG A 120 5.53 -6.45 7.67
CA ARG A 120 5.62 -5.44 6.62
C ARG A 120 5.13 -4.13 7.22
N ASP A 121 6.05 -3.23 7.48
CA ASP A 121 5.69 -1.84 7.75
C ASP A 121 5.57 -1.11 6.41
N TYR A 122 4.33 -0.74 6.09
CA TYR A 122 4.06 0.03 4.88
C TYR A 122 4.29 1.53 5.08
N GLY A 123 4.51 1.98 6.32
CA GLY A 123 4.63 3.39 6.66
C GLY A 123 3.34 4.19 6.45
N ARG A 124 3.41 5.49 6.69
CA ARG A 124 2.25 6.38 6.60
C ARG A 124 1.85 6.65 5.14
N SER A 125 0.57 6.52 4.85
CA SER A 125 0.00 6.79 3.53
C SER A 125 -1.32 7.54 3.69
N ALA A 126 -1.62 8.45 2.78
CA ALA A 126 -2.93 9.10 2.75
C ALA A 126 -4.02 8.07 2.42
N LEU A 127 -3.79 7.28 1.38
CA LEU A 127 -4.66 6.18 0.98
C LEU A 127 -3.91 4.86 1.08
N PHE A 128 -4.55 3.83 1.64
CA PHE A 128 -3.97 2.51 1.79
C PHE A 128 -4.99 1.40 1.45
N ALA A 129 -4.54 0.35 0.76
CA ALA A 129 -5.34 -0.82 0.47
C ALA A 129 -4.53 -2.11 0.60
N THR A 130 -5.12 -3.16 1.20
CA THR A 130 -4.57 -4.53 1.29
C THR A 130 -5.23 -5.48 0.30
N LYS A 131 -5.52 -4.99 -0.90
CA LYS A 131 -6.24 -5.71 -1.96
C LYS A 131 -5.85 -5.13 -3.31
N ASN A 132 -6.10 -5.86 -4.39
CA ASN A 132 -5.95 -5.31 -5.72
C ASN A 132 -6.87 -4.10 -5.89
N LEU A 133 -6.31 -2.99 -6.35
CA LEU A 133 -7.00 -1.72 -6.49
C LEU A 133 -7.03 -1.30 -7.96
N PHE A 134 -8.23 -0.89 -8.43
CA PHE A 134 -8.41 -0.39 -9.78
C PHE A 134 -9.12 0.97 -9.73
N ILE A 135 -8.35 2.05 -9.93
CA ILE A 135 -8.85 3.43 -10.02
C ILE A 135 -8.77 3.86 -11.47
N ASP A 136 -9.89 4.26 -12.02
CA ASP A 136 -10.06 4.50 -13.45
C ASP A 136 -10.79 5.82 -13.73
N ALA A 137 -10.02 6.80 -14.15
CA ALA A 137 -10.51 8.11 -14.60
C ALA A 137 -10.46 8.26 -16.12
N SER A 138 -10.39 7.16 -16.89
CA SER A 138 -10.28 7.20 -18.36
C SER A 138 -11.52 7.78 -19.06
N ASP A 139 -12.66 7.77 -18.40
CA ASP A 139 -13.90 8.38 -18.91
C ASP A 139 -13.91 9.93 -18.76
N LEU A 140 -12.93 10.50 -18.05
CA LEU A 140 -12.73 11.94 -17.88
C LEU A 140 -11.71 12.46 -18.90
N ALA A 141 -11.97 13.62 -19.49
CA ALA A 141 -11.09 14.19 -20.51
C ALA A 141 -9.75 14.69 -19.93
N SER A 142 -9.78 15.23 -18.70
CA SER A 142 -8.64 15.81 -17.99
C SER A 142 -8.17 14.98 -16.81
N GLY A 143 -8.84 13.85 -16.54
CA GLY A 143 -8.50 12.96 -15.44
C GLY A 143 -8.77 13.53 -14.05
N ILE A 144 -8.12 12.93 -13.03
CA ILE A 144 -8.20 13.32 -11.61
C ILE A 144 -6.80 13.49 -11.04
N THR A 145 -6.61 14.51 -10.23
CA THR A 145 -5.36 14.70 -9.46
C THR A 145 -5.55 14.27 -8.01
N LEU A 146 -4.66 13.41 -7.51
CA LEU A 146 -4.53 13.07 -6.10
C LEU A 146 -3.34 13.87 -5.55
N ASN A 147 -3.60 14.81 -4.65
CA ASN A 147 -2.60 15.68 -4.07
C ASN A 147 -2.51 15.45 -2.57
N TRP A 148 -1.34 15.08 -2.06
CA TRP A 148 -1.12 15.11 -0.63
C TRP A 148 -0.88 16.55 -0.17
N SER A 149 -1.75 17.07 0.67
CA SER A 149 -1.70 18.43 1.22
C SER A 149 -1.75 18.45 2.75
N GLY A 150 -1.65 17.27 3.39
CA GLY A 150 -1.62 17.15 4.84
C GLY A 150 -0.34 17.71 5.46
N VAL A 151 -0.36 17.92 6.77
CA VAL A 151 0.76 18.48 7.54
C VAL A 151 1.82 17.41 7.84
N GLU A 152 1.38 16.19 8.11
CA GLU A 152 2.27 15.08 8.46
C GLU A 152 2.89 14.46 7.20
N PRO A 153 4.15 13.97 7.27
CA PRO A 153 4.73 13.22 6.17
C PRO A 153 3.89 11.97 5.86
N ALA A 154 3.48 11.83 4.59
CA ALA A 154 2.80 10.64 4.10
C ALA A 154 2.99 10.48 2.59
N ARG A 155 2.98 9.25 2.10
CA ARG A 155 2.83 9.01 0.66
C ARG A 155 1.38 9.20 0.25
N VAL A 156 1.15 9.41 -1.04
CA VAL A 156 -0.21 9.58 -1.55
C VAL A 156 -0.99 8.27 -1.50
N LEU A 157 -0.42 7.20 -2.03
CA LEU A 157 -1.10 5.90 -2.15
C LEU A 157 -0.15 4.74 -1.86
N ALA A 158 -0.62 3.78 -1.05
CA ALA A 158 0.05 2.51 -0.85
C ALA A 158 -0.91 1.33 -1.07
N VAL A 159 -0.43 0.28 -1.74
CA VAL A 159 -1.23 -0.90 -2.07
C VAL A 159 -0.43 -2.18 -1.79
N ASP A 160 -0.93 -3.00 -0.87
CA ASP A 160 -0.49 -4.38 -0.73
C ASP A 160 -1.36 -5.27 -1.61
N GLY A 161 -0.90 -5.45 -2.84
CA GLY A 161 -1.60 -6.08 -3.95
C GLY A 161 -1.24 -5.43 -5.28
N ASP A 162 -1.96 -5.76 -6.34
CA ASP A 162 -1.80 -5.11 -7.64
C ASP A 162 -2.56 -3.78 -7.70
N LEU A 163 -1.97 -2.80 -8.38
CA LEU A 163 -2.57 -1.50 -8.63
C LEU A 163 -2.75 -1.28 -10.12
N THR A 164 -3.93 -0.83 -10.52
CA THR A 164 -4.18 -0.26 -11.86
C THR A 164 -4.68 1.18 -11.71
N LEU A 165 -4.01 2.11 -12.38
CA LEU A 165 -4.41 3.52 -12.48
C LEU A 165 -4.53 3.92 -13.93
N ASN A 166 -5.65 4.57 -14.29
CA ASN A 166 -5.85 5.14 -15.61
C ASN A 166 -6.23 6.62 -15.48
N ASN A 167 -5.50 7.49 -16.20
CA ASN A 167 -5.73 8.93 -16.30
C ASN A 167 -5.77 9.63 -14.93
N VAL A 168 -4.79 9.30 -14.07
CA VAL A 168 -4.64 9.86 -12.72
C VAL A 168 -3.31 10.58 -12.58
N ALA A 169 -3.35 11.80 -12.05
CA ALA A 169 -2.17 12.53 -11.63
C ALA A 169 -1.92 12.33 -10.12
N ILE A 170 -0.66 12.19 -9.69
CA ILE A 170 -0.28 11.98 -8.28
C ILE A 170 0.86 12.91 -7.93
N THR A 171 0.67 13.72 -6.88
CA THR A 171 1.63 14.74 -6.46
C THR A 171 1.60 15.02 -4.95
N GLY A 172 2.61 15.74 -4.47
CA GLY A 172 2.71 16.22 -3.09
C GLY A 172 3.10 15.16 -2.06
N GLY A 173 3.26 13.90 -2.47
CA GLY A 173 3.66 12.83 -1.57
C GLY A 173 5.00 13.13 -0.90
N ASN A 174 5.07 12.92 0.41
CA ASN A 174 6.26 13.15 1.23
C ASN A 174 6.47 11.95 2.18
N SER A 175 7.16 10.93 1.70
CA SER A 175 7.48 9.74 2.50
C SER A 175 8.79 9.97 3.22
N VAL A 176 8.78 9.89 4.54
CA VAL A 176 9.96 10.11 5.38
C VAL A 176 10.26 8.85 6.19
N PHE A 177 11.54 8.52 6.29
CA PHE A 177 11.99 7.51 7.24
C PHE A 177 11.59 7.91 8.66
N ASP A 178 10.91 7.03 9.38
CA ASP A 178 10.47 7.26 10.75
C ASP A 178 11.12 6.22 11.68
N ALA A 179 12.26 6.59 12.25
CA ALA A 179 12.96 5.77 13.23
C ALA A 179 12.13 5.54 14.52
N ALA A 180 11.09 6.34 14.78
CA ALA A 180 10.23 6.19 15.94
C ALA A 180 9.07 5.20 15.70
N ALA A 181 8.78 4.89 14.44
CA ALA A 181 7.82 3.86 14.06
C ALA A 181 8.42 2.44 14.12
N ASP A 182 9.67 2.32 14.55
CA ASP A 182 10.34 1.04 14.81
C ASP A 182 9.65 0.32 16.00
N ILE A 183 8.49 -0.27 15.71
CA ILE A 183 7.71 -1.09 16.62
C ILE A 183 8.21 -2.52 16.57
N GLY A 184 9.32 -2.76 17.16
CA GLY A 184 9.75 -4.13 17.37
C GLY A 184 11.25 -4.26 17.30
N GLN A 185 11.88 -4.06 18.41
CA GLN A 185 13.24 -4.50 18.62
C GLN A 185 13.33 -5.99 18.29
N HIS A 186 13.65 -6.29 17.05
CA HIS A 186 14.33 -7.53 16.74
C HIS A 186 15.77 -7.36 17.22
N PRO A 187 16.17 -8.03 18.30
CA PRO A 187 17.52 -7.83 18.86
C PRO A 187 18.64 -8.30 17.93
N ASP A 188 18.32 -8.96 16.82
CA ASP A 188 19.29 -9.58 15.94
C ASP A 188 18.99 -9.35 14.43
N ASP A 189 18.04 -8.51 14.05
CA ASP A 189 17.69 -8.33 12.64
C ASP A 189 17.80 -6.87 12.20
N ASP A 190 18.78 -6.61 11.35
CA ASP A 190 19.13 -5.34 10.70
C ASP A 190 18.03 -4.86 9.70
N GLN A 191 16.81 -5.41 9.75
CA GLN A 191 15.82 -5.26 8.68
C GLN A 191 14.55 -4.49 9.05
N THR A 192 14.50 -3.83 10.18
CA THR A 192 13.33 -3.05 10.62
C THR A 192 13.33 -1.60 10.16
N SER A 193 14.05 -1.29 9.11
CA SER A 193 14.07 0.06 8.59
C SER A 193 12.74 0.40 7.92
N THR A 194 12.03 1.36 8.47
CA THR A 194 10.90 2.05 7.84
C THR A 194 11.40 2.82 6.62
N LEU A 195 11.70 2.10 5.54
CA LEU A 195 12.25 2.68 4.33
C LEU A 195 11.27 3.68 3.73
N ALA A 196 11.75 4.86 3.36
CA ALA A 196 10.97 5.81 2.59
C ALA A 196 10.76 5.28 1.16
N ARG A 197 9.65 4.58 0.92
CA ARG A 197 9.35 3.91 -0.35
C ARG A 197 8.16 4.56 -1.02
N GLY A 198 8.29 4.96 -2.29
CA GLY A 198 7.20 5.42 -3.12
C GLY A 198 6.43 6.59 -2.54
N ALA A 199 7.00 7.81 -2.52
CA ALA A 199 6.31 8.94 -1.94
C ALA A 199 5.00 9.27 -2.66
N GLY A 200 4.97 9.14 -3.99
CA GLY A 200 3.72 9.17 -4.75
C GLY A 200 2.94 7.87 -4.56
N VAL A 201 3.53 6.75 -5.00
CA VAL A 201 2.87 5.44 -5.03
C VAL A 201 3.83 4.34 -4.57
N ALA A 202 3.39 3.53 -3.62
CA ALA A 202 4.07 2.31 -3.23
C ALA A 202 3.18 1.08 -3.44
N VAL A 203 3.68 0.07 -4.18
CA VAL A 203 2.91 -1.13 -4.55
C VAL A 203 3.72 -2.37 -4.24
N TRP A 204 3.20 -3.22 -3.40
CA TRP A 204 3.77 -4.56 -3.15
C TRP A 204 3.07 -5.58 -4.05
N GLY A 205 3.33 -5.45 -5.34
CA GLY A 205 2.74 -6.19 -6.44
C GLY A 205 3.03 -5.52 -7.76
N VAL A 206 2.11 -5.64 -8.72
CA VAL A 206 2.25 -5.05 -10.06
C VAL A 206 1.55 -3.69 -10.13
N ALA A 207 2.29 -2.63 -10.40
CA ALA A 207 1.75 -1.32 -10.73
C ALA A 207 1.54 -1.20 -12.25
N ARG A 208 0.28 -1.06 -12.69
CA ARG A 208 -0.11 -0.78 -14.08
C ARG A 208 -0.66 0.64 -14.17
N LEU A 209 0.05 1.49 -14.87
CA LEU A 209 -0.25 2.92 -14.98
C LEU A 209 -0.43 3.26 -16.45
N SER A 210 -1.58 3.84 -16.82
CA SER A 210 -1.86 4.29 -18.19
C SER A 210 -2.34 5.73 -18.15
N ASP A 211 -1.78 6.58 -19.03
CA ASP A 211 -2.12 8.00 -19.13
C ASP A 211 -1.95 8.76 -17.80
N CYS A 212 -0.99 8.36 -16.97
CA CYS A 212 -0.79 8.89 -15.63
C CYS A 212 0.34 9.93 -15.58
N THR A 213 0.23 10.88 -14.65
CA THR A 213 1.30 11.85 -14.35
C THR A 213 1.69 11.74 -12.88
N ILE A 214 2.96 11.37 -12.61
CA ILE A 214 3.49 11.22 -11.24
C ILE A 214 4.58 12.29 -11.06
N TYR A 215 4.31 13.32 -10.25
CA TYR A 215 5.22 14.45 -10.19
C TYR A 215 5.34 15.07 -8.80
N ASP A 216 6.50 15.71 -8.54
CA ASP A 216 6.79 16.45 -7.31
C ASP A 216 6.48 15.65 -6.03
N ASN A 217 6.89 14.38 -6.00
CA ASN A 217 6.83 13.54 -4.81
C ASN A 217 8.25 13.33 -4.25
N HIS A 218 8.38 13.34 -2.93
CA HIS A 218 9.66 13.35 -2.23
C HIS A 218 9.77 12.21 -1.23
N ALA A 219 10.78 11.34 -1.37
CA ALA A 219 11.10 10.31 -0.40
C ALA A 219 12.42 10.65 0.30
N LEU A 220 12.40 10.71 1.63
CA LEU A 220 13.53 11.08 2.46
C LEU A 220 13.88 9.92 3.41
N GLY A 221 15.00 9.25 3.14
CA GLY A 221 15.60 8.26 4.01
C GLY A 221 16.44 8.87 5.12
N ASP A 222 17.01 8.04 5.98
CA ASP A 222 17.96 8.48 6.99
C ASP A 222 19.29 8.90 6.34
N SER A 223 19.69 10.14 6.58
CA SER A 223 20.95 10.67 6.09
C SER A 223 22.18 10.16 6.87
N GLN A 224 21.96 9.61 8.06
CA GLN A 224 23.02 9.07 8.92
C GLN A 224 23.32 7.61 8.61
N ASP A 225 22.36 6.90 8.05
CA ASP A 225 22.51 5.50 7.66
C ASP A 225 22.94 5.41 6.20
N THR A 226 24.20 5.01 5.98
CA THR A 226 24.75 4.76 4.63
C THR A 226 24.50 3.33 4.16
N SER A 227 23.88 2.48 4.98
CA SER A 227 23.45 1.14 4.60
C SER A 227 22.20 1.20 3.70
N ARG A 228 21.83 0.07 3.10
CA ARG A 228 20.59 -0.03 2.34
C ARG A 228 19.35 0.16 3.20
N ASP A 229 19.50 0.02 4.52
CA ASP A 229 18.39 -0.04 5.46
C ASP A 229 17.82 1.34 5.82
N GLY A 230 18.64 2.42 5.73
CA GLY A 230 18.21 3.82 5.84
C GLY A 230 17.82 4.49 4.52
N GLY A 231 17.70 3.73 3.43
CA GLY A 231 17.54 4.27 2.08
C GLY A 231 16.14 4.82 1.77
N ALA A 232 16.08 5.70 0.76
CA ALA A 232 14.84 6.12 0.13
C ALA A 232 14.77 5.57 -1.29
N TYR A 233 13.60 5.01 -1.68
CA TYR A 233 13.44 4.33 -2.97
C TYR A 233 12.16 4.76 -3.66
N GLY A 234 12.27 5.15 -4.95
CA GLY A 234 11.12 5.52 -5.76
C GLY A 234 10.42 6.78 -5.25
N GLY A 235 10.97 7.95 -5.46
CA GLY A 235 10.32 9.21 -5.08
C GLY A 235 8.91 9.30 -5.64
N GLY A 236 8.73 8.99 -6.92
CA GLY A 236 7.43 8.88 -7.57
C GLY A 236 6.77 7.54 -7.30
N VAL A 237 7.38 6.45 -7.76
CA VAL A 237 6.82 5.09 -7.74
C VAL A 237 7.82 4.08 -7.18
N TYR A 238 7.36 3.27 -6.26
CA TYR A 238 8.02 2.06 -5.78
C TYR A 238 7.11 0.87 -6.05
N ALA A 239 7.59 -0.18 -6.70
CA ALA A 239 6.80 -1.38 -6.91
C ALA A 239 7.65 -2.63 -7.11
N ASP A 240 7.06 -3.81 -6.93
CA ASP A 240 7.71 -5.08 -7.29
C ASP A 240 7.84 -5.21 -8.81
N THR A 241 6.81 -4.79 -9.53
CA THR A 241 6.79 -4.72 -11.00
C THR A 241 6.06 -3.46 -11.46
N VAL A 242 6.56 -2.81 -12.51
CA VAL A 242 5.95 -1.59 -13.07
C VAL A 242 5.69 -1.79 -14.56
N VAL A 243 4.46 -1.47 -14.98
CA VAL A 243 4.07 -1.36 -16.39
C VAL A 243 3.48 0.03 -16.58
N MET A 244 4.06 0.83 -17.46
CA MET A 244 3.64 2.20 -17.75
C MET A 244 3.38 2.39 -19.23
N GLU A 245 2.24 3.03 -19.55
CA GLU A 245 1.87 3.41 -20.91
C GLU A 245 1.43 4.87 -20.92
N ASN A 246 2.01 5.69 -21.81
CA ASN A 246 1.71 7.12 -21.94
C ASN A 246 1.82 7.92 -20.61
N CYS A 247 2.76 7.55 -19.74
CA CYS A 247 2.92 8.18 -18.43
C CYS A 247 4.04 9.21 -18.43
N ILE A 248 3.87 10.26 -17.61
CA ILE A 248 4.90 11.25 -17.30
C ILE A 248 5.33 11.07 -15.84
N VAL A 249 6.64 10.93 -15.60
CA VAL A 249 7.22 10.87 -14.27
C VAL A 249 8.28 11.96 -14.15
N SER A 250 8.01 13.02 -13.40
CA SER A 250 8.87 14.21 -13.37
C SER A 250 8.95 14.86 -11.98
N GLY A 251 10.03 15.58 -11.70
CA GLY A 251 10.19 16.33 -10.44
C GLY A 251 10.23 15.50 -9.16
N ASN A 252 10.16 14.17 -9.25
CA ASN A 252 10.20 13.30 -8.08
C ASN A 252 11.63 13.16 -7.56
N THR A 253 11.82 13.16 -6.25
CA THR A 253 13.14 13.10 -5.63
C THR A 253 13.23 12.05 -4.55
N VAL A 254 14.45 11.55 -4.36
CA VAL A 254 14.85 10.75 -3.20
C VAL A 254 16.08 11.39 -2.57
N ALA A 255 16.17 11.36 -1.25
CA ALA A 255 17.33 11.82 -0.50
C ALA A 255 17.57 10.90 0.71
N GLY A 256 18.82 10.84 1.19
CA GLY A 256 19.24 9.99 2.31
C GLY A 256 20.35 9.02 1.93
N GLY A 257 20.85 8.27 2.89
CA GLY A 257 21.83 7.21 2.64
C GLY A 257 21.22 6.08 1.79
N GLY A 258 21.92 5.59 0.78
CA GLY A 258 21.44 4.49 -0.08
C GLY A 258 20.25 4.83 -0.98
N ALA A 259 19.96 6.12 -1.22
CA ALA A 259 18.83 6.57 -2.04
C ALA A 259 18.94 6.12 -3.51
N ALA A 260 17.84 5.63 -4.11
CA ALA A 260 17.79 5.20 -5.50
C ALA A 260 16.40 5.40 -6.14
N GLY A 261 16.38 5.68 -7.45
CA GLY A 261 15.18 5.79 -8.27
C GLY A 261 14.32 7.01 -7.92
N GLY A 262 14.79 8.25 -8.19
CA GLY A 262 14.03 9.47 -7.94
C GLY A 262 12.62 9.39 -8.52
N GLY A 263 12.47 9.01 -9.78
CA GLY A 263 11.17 8.82 -10.41
C GLY A 263 10.56 7.47 -10.06
N VAL A 264 11.22 6.37 -10.47
CA VAL A 264 10.71 5.01 -10.35
C VAL A 264 11.76 4.09 -9.77
N PHE A 265 11.38 3.24 -8.84
CA PHE A 265 12.19 2.13 -8.34
C PHE A 265 11.43 0.82 -8.42
N VAL A 266 12.04 -0.18 -9.05
CA VAL A 266 11.48 -1.53 -9.19
C VAL A 266 12.36 -2.51 -8.41
N VAL A 267 11.76 -3.25 -7.50
CA VAL A 267 12.48 -4.20 -6.63
C VAL A 267 13.04 -5.35 -7.43
N GLY A 268 12.33 -5.79 -8.46
CA GLY A 268 12.79 -6.82 -9.41
C GLY A 268 13.08 -8.16 -8.75
N GLY A 269 12.10 -9.03 -8.72
CA GLY A 269 12.30 -10.39 -8.32
C GLY A 269 11.25 -11.31 -8.92
N ARG A 270 11.55 -11.97 -10.02
CA ARG A 270 10.82 -12.95 -10.81
C ARG A 270 10.21 -12.36 -12.09
N ASP A 271 10.88 -12.60 -13.22
CA ASP A 271 10.38 -12.47 -14.60
C ASP A 271 9.59 -11.18 -14.90
N THR A 272 10.22 -10.04 -14.70
CA THR A 272 9.59 -8.76 -14.93
C THR A 272 9.95 -8.27 -16.33
N GLY A 273 9.02 -8.39 -17.26
CA GLY A 273 9.06 -7.64 -18.50
C GLY A 273 8.85 -6.15 -18.18
N LEU A 274 9.93 -5.39 -18.03
CA LEU A 274 9.83 -3.94 -17.95
C LEU A 274 9.46 -3.40 -19.33
N SER A 275 8.22 -2.99 -19.52
CA SER A 275 7.79 -2.25 -20.69
C SER A 275 7.61 -0.79 -20.30
N VAL A 276 8.63 0.02 -20.52
CA VAL A 276 8.57 1.47 -20.33
C VAL A 276 8.44 2.12 -21.70
N SER A 277 7.31 2.79 -21.98
CA SER A 277 7.10 3.44 -23.27
C SER A 277 7.65 4.87 -23.32
N SER A 278 7.79 5.58 -22.22
CA SER A 278 8.59 6.81 -22.10
C SER A 278 8.77 7.28 -20.66
N ILE A 279 9.95 7.72 -20.30
CA ILE A 279 10.26 8.53 -19.12
C ILE A 279 10.90 9.81 -19.64
N SER A 280 10.32 10.96 -19.38
CA SER A 280 10.87 12.27 -19.74
C SER A 280 11.26 13.04 -18.48
#